data_3eb288759505ea8bcfbba85b48b2c4ce
#
_entry.id   3eb288759505ea8bcfbba85b48b2c4ce
#
_cell.length_a   1.000
_cell.length_b   1.000
_cell.length_c   1.000
_cell.angle_alpha   90.00
_cell.angle_beta   90.00
_cell.angle_gamma   90.00
#
_symmetry.space_group_name_H-M   'P 1'
#
loop_
_entity.id
_entity.type
_entity.pdbx_description
1 polymer ?
#
loop_
_entity_poly.entity_id
_entity_poly.type
_entity_poly.pdbx_seq_one_letter_code
_entity_poly.pdbx_strand_id
1 'polypeptide(L)'
;DEAMLKEADYAGCVSGAKEDKSKLFAHHIADGGVPIIDAAPVSMACTVEDVYKTEGFESFICKIAATYAEETVLDDSGRLDYSVLKPVLFEMPTYQYLKTGEVLGKCMSMGGKEV
;
A
#
# COMPACT_ATOMS: atom_id res chain seq x y z
N ASP A 1 5.32 -4.64 0.47
CA ASP A 1 5.92 -5.73 1.24
C ASP A 1 7.38 -5.44 1.58
N GLU A 2 8.07 -6.37 2.24
CA GLU A 2 9.47 -6.22 2.67
C GLU A 2 10.44 -6.08 1.48
N ALA A 3 10.14 -6.67 0.34
CA ALA A 3 11.01 -6.65 -0.84
C ALA A 3 11.19 -5.26 -1.43
N MET A 4 10.20 -4.39 -1.27
CA MET A 4 10.21 -3.01 -1.78
C MET A 4 10.66 -1.98 -0.74
N LEU A 5 10.91 -2.38 0.50
CA LEU A 5 11.03 -1.45 1.62
C LEU A 5 12.19 -0.47 1.48
N LYS A 6 13.33 -0.92 0.99
CA LYS A 6 14.52 -0.08 0.79
C LYS A 6 14.28 1.08 -0.18
N GLU A 7 13.72 0.76 -1.33
CA GLU A 7 13.43 1.71 -2.38
C GLU A 7 12.29 2.64 -1.98
N ALA A 8 11.28 2.11 -1.27
CA ALA A 8 10.17 2.89 -0.75
C ALA A 8 10.63 3.88 0.32
N ASP A 9 11.49 3.46 1.24
CA ASP A 9 12.09 4.34 2.26
C ASP A 9 12.94 5.43 1.61
N TYR A 10 13.81 5.06 0.68
CA TYR A 10 14.61 6.02 -0.09
C TYR A 10 13.73 7.04 -0.82
N ALA A 11 12.65 6.58 -1.48
CA ALA A 11 11.70 7.48 -2.15
C ALA A 11 11.04 8.48 -1.19
N GLY A 12 10.83 8.08 0.07
CA GLY A 12 10.32 8.96 1.14
C GLY A 12 11.34 9.97 1.65
N CYS A 13 12.63 9.62 1.63
CA CYS A 13 13.70 10.46 2.16
C CYS A 13 14.19 11.55 1.20
N VAL A 14 14.05 11.36 -0.11
CA VAL A 14 14.53 12.31 -1.11
C VAL A 14 13.40 13.14 -1.71
N SER A 15 13.69 14.40 -2.00
CA SER A 15 12.73 15.29 -2.68
C SER A 15 12.66 15.01 -4.18
N GLY A 16 11.45 14.82 -4.72
CA GLY A 16 11.22 14.70 -6.15
C GLY A 16 11.60 15.95 -6.96
N ALA A 17 11.75 17.09 -6.30
CA ALA A 17 12.27 18.31 -6.94
C ALA A 17 13.79 18.27 -7.16
N LYS A 18 14.50 17.39 -6.46
CA LYS A 18 15.97 17.26 -6.51
C LYS A 18 16.42 16.02 -7.25
N GLU A 19 15.62 14.96 -7.22
CA GLU A 19 15.95 13.67 -7.80
C GLU A 19 14.79 13.11 -8.63
N ASP A 20 15.11 12.57 -9.79
CA ASP A 20 14.15 11.84 -10.63
C ASP A 20 13.90 10.44 -10.03
N LYS A 21 12.78 10.29 -9.34
CA LYS A 21 12.38 9.02 -8.71
C LYS A 21 11.68 8.06 -9.67
N SER A 22 11.40 8.47 -10.91
CA SER A 22 10.69 7.62 -11.88
C SER A 22 11.45 6.34 -12.24
N LYS A 23 12.77 6.33 -11.96
CA LYS A 23 13.67 5.19 -12.25
C LYS A 23 13.89 4.26 -11.06
N LEU A 24 13.36 4.58 -9.88
CA LEU A 24 13.52 3.73 -8.69
C LEU A 24 12.83 2.38 -8.84
N PHE A 25 11.67 2.37 -9.50
CA PHE A 25 10.91 1.16 -9.74
C PHE A 25 10.59 1.02 -11.22
N ALA A 26 10.71 -0.19 -11.74
CA ALA A 26 10.08 -0.55 -13.00
C ALA A 26 8.55 -0.38 -12.86
N HIS A 27 7.91 0.19 -13.86
CA HIS A 27 6.48 0.45 -13.84
C HIS A 27 5.91 0.41 -15.25
N HIS A 28 4.63 0.17 -15.35
CA HIS A 28 3.85 0.30 -16.57
C HIS A 28 2.67 1.24 -16.35
N ILE A 29 2.07 1.71 -17.43
CA ILE A 29 0.90 2.59 -17.37
C ILE A 29 -0.35 1.73 -17.53
N ALA A 30 -1.21 1.72 -16.51
CA ALA A 30 -2.51 1.07 -16.55
C ALA A 30 -3.56 1.94 -17.25
N ASP A 31 -4.74 1.40 -17.46
CA ASP A 31 -5.90 2.12 -17.98
C ASP A 31 -6.16 3.38 -17.15
N GLY A 32 -6.43 4.48 -17.83
CA GLY A 32 -6.58 5.80 -17.17
C GLY A 32 -5.27 6.56 -16.95
N GLY A 33 -4.13 6.07 -17.45
CA GLY A 33 -2.84 6.77 -17.40
C GLY A 33 -2.13 6.72 -16.04
N VAL A 34 -2.53 5.80 -15.15
CA VAL A 34 -1.96 5.66 -13.81
C VAL A 34 -0.74 4.75 -13.84
N PRO A 35 0.44 5.17 -13.31
CA PRO A 35 1.59 4.30 -13.21
C PRO A 35 1.40 3.24 -12.12
N ILE A 36 1.66 1.99 -12.48
CA ILE A 36 1.65 0.83 -11.58
C ILE A 36 3.08 0.33 -11.43
N ILE A 37 3.54 0.19 -10.21
CA ILE A 37 4.88 -0.34 -9.91
C ILE A 37 4.87 -1.86 -10.09
N ASP A 38 5.73 -2.39 -10.95
CA ASP A 38 5.75 -3.80 -11.31
C ASP A 38 6.11 -4.73 -10.12
N ALA A 39 6.91 -4.24 -9.19
CA ALA A 39 7.28 -4.99 -7.98
C ALA A 39 6.20 -4.97 -6.88
N ALA A 40 5.13 -4.19 -7.02
CA ALA A 40 4.09 -4.08 -6.01
C ALA A 40 3.10 -5.26 -6.12
N PRO A 41 3.01 -6.14 -5.12
CA PRO A 41 2.09 -7.28 -5.17
C PRO A 41 0.61 -6.86 -5.17
N VAL A 42 0.31 -5.68 -4.68
CA VAL A 42 -1.03 -5.06 -4.74
C VAL A 42 -0.89 -3.57 -5.06
N SER A 43 -1.69 -3.09 -6.01
CA SER A 43 -1.74 -1.68 -6.40
C SER A 43 -3.19 -1.20 -6.54
N MET A 44 -3.44 0.03 -6.15
CA MET A 44 -4.74 0.68 -6.29
C MET A 44 -4.61 1.90 -7.20
N ALA A 45 -5.34 1.90 -8.31
CA ALA A 45 -5.51 3.07 -9.15
C ALA A 45 -6.62 3.94 -8.58
N CYS A 46 -6.30 5.18 -8.25
CA CYS A 46 -7.21 6.09 -7.55
C CYS A 46 -7.45 7.38 -8.34
N THR A 47 -8.62 7.95 -8.15
CA THR A 47 -8.96 9.32 -8.59
C THR A 47 -9.13 10.20 -7.36
N VAL A 48 -8.48 11.37 -7.34
CA VAL A 48 -8.62 12.34 -6.25
C VAL A 48 -10.02 12.96 -6.33
N GLU A 49 -10.81 12.84 -5.27
CA GLU A 49 -12.14 13.45 -5.16
C GLU A 49 -12.11 14.74 -4.35
N ASP A 50 -11.28 14.81 -3.32
CA ASP A 50 -11.19 15.98 -2.46
C ASP A 50 -9.78 16.10 -1.86
N VAL A 51 -9.41 17.30 -1.43
CA VAL A 51 -8.14 17.60 -0.78
C VAL A 51 -8.39 18.40 0.48
N TYR A 52 -8.06 17.80 1.63
CA TYR A 52 -8.09 18.50 2.91
C TYR A 52 -6.74 19.13 3.21
N LYS A 53 -6.70 20.44 3.31
CA LYS A 53 -5.47 21.22 3.56
C LYS A 53 -5.38 21.65 5.00
N THR A 54 -4.22 21.38 5.61
CA THR A 54 -3.85 21.91 6.91
C THR A 54 -2.55 22.69 6.80
N GLU A 55 -2.19 23.42 7.86
CA GLU A 55 -0.86 24.04 7.91
C GLU A 55 0.21 22.93 7.93
N GLY A 56 0.98 22.83 6.85
CA GLY A 56 2.11 21.92 6.72
C GLY A 56 1.86 20.61 5.92
N PHE A 57 0.61 20.22 5.65
CA PHE A 57 0.34 19.05 4.80
C PHE A 57 -1.03 19.07 4.12
N GLU A 58 -1.17 18.23 3.10
CA GLU A 58 -2.42 17.99 2.39
C GLU A 58 -2.79 16.52 2.49
N SER A 59 -4.07 16.24 2.78
CA SER A 59 -4.64 14.88 2.77
C SER A 59 -5.55 14.73 1.55
N PHE A 60 -5.22 13.79 0.68
CA PHE A 60 -5.99 13.50 -0.52
C PHE A 60 -7.05 12.43 -0.21
N ILE A 61 -8.31 12.77 -0.46
CA ILE A 61 -9.43 11.84 -0.40
C ILE A 61 -9.61 11.26 -1.79
N CYS A 62 -9.42 9.94 -1.92
CA CYS A 62 -9.38 9.29 -3.22
C CYS A 62 -10.45 8.21 -3.33
N LYS A 63 -11.07 8.14 -4.51
CA LYS A 63 -11.89 7.00 -4.90
C LYS A 63 -11.01 5.95 -5.57
N ILE A 64 -11.12 4.71 -5.12
CA ILE A 64 -10.42 3.58 -5.76
C ILE A 64 -11.19 3.22 -7.04
N ALA A 65 -10.56 3.42 -8.19
CA ALA A 65 -11.13 3.09 -9.50
C ALA A 65 -10.89 1.61 -9.85
N ALA A 66 -9.70 1.08 -9.53
CA ALA A 66 -9.34 -0.33 -9.75
C ALA A 66 -8.31 -0.79 -8.71
N THR A 67 -8.34 -2.08 -8.39
CA THR A 67 -7.31 -2.74 -7.58
C THR A 67 -6.71 -3.88 -8.39
N TYR A 68 -5.39 -3.92 -8.46
CA TYR A 68 -4.61 -4.96 -9.13
C TYR A 68 -3.87 -5.77 -8.07
N ALA A 69 -3.86 -7.07 -8.20
CA ALA A 69 -3.13 -7.97 -7.31
C ALA A 69 -2.45 -9.07 -8.12
N GLU A 70 -1.24 -9.43 -7.72
CA GLU A 70 -0.55 -10.59 -8.22
C GLU A 70 -1.30 -11.87 -7.80
N GLU A 71 -1.44 -12.84 -8.69
CA GLU A 71 -2.09 -14.11 -8.36
C GLU A 71 -1.43 -14.85 -7.20
N THR A 72 -0.12 -14.67 -7.04
CA THR A 72 0.69 -15.29 -5.97
C THR A 72 0.31 -14.85 -4.56
N VAL A 73 -0.34 -13.70 -4.40
CA VAL A 73 -0.80 -13.19 -3.09
C VAL A 73 -2.30 -13.38 -2.87
N LEU A 74 -2.95 -14.17 -3.72
CA LEU A 74 -4.36 -14.53 -3.58
C LEU A 74 -4.50 -15.96 -3.04
N ASP A 75 -5.52 -16.17 -2.21
CA ASP A 75 -5.96 -17.50 -1.80
C ASP A 75 -6.79 -18.20 -2.90
N ASP A 76 -7.12 -19.46 -2.72
CA ASP A 76 -7.94 -20.24 -3.66
C ASP A 76 -9.35 -19.66 -3.92
N SER A 77 -9.78 -18.72 -3.08
CA SER A 77 -11.05 -18.00 -3.23
C SER A 77 -10.88 -16.65 -3.93
N GLY A 78 -9.67 -16.30 -4.37
CA GLY A 78 -9.33 -15.02 -5.00
C GLY A 78 -9.28 -13.84 -4.04
N ARG A 79 -9.06 -14.08 -2.72
CA ARG A 79 -8.90 -13.05 -1.70
C ARG A 79 -7.43 -12.91 -1.32
N LEU A 80 -7.04 -11.72 -0.84
CA LEU A 80 -5.67 -11.50 -0.37
C LEU A 80 -5.30 -12.44 0.78
N ASP A 81 -4.21 -13.17 0.58
CA ASP A 81 -3.58 -14.00 1.62
C ASP A 81 -2.50 -13.17 2.33
N TYR A 82 -2.81 -12.69 3.52
CA TYR A 82 -1.88 -11.86 4.31
C TYR A 82 -0.68 -12.63 4.84
N SER A 83 -0.72 -13.97 4.86
CA SER A 83 0.44 -14.80 5.20
C SER A 83 1.51 -14.78 4.11
N VAL A 84 1.11 -14.49 2.86
CA VAL A 84 1.99 -14.35 1.70
C VAL A 84 2.32 -12.89 1.43
N LEU A 85 1.31 -12.01 1.40
CA LEU A 85 1.45 -10.59 1.10
C LEU A 85 2.34 -9.86 2.11
N LYS A 86 2.18 -10.14 3.41
CA LYS A 86 2.98 -9.56 4.51
C LYS A 86 3.21 -8.06 4.40
N PRO A 87 2.16 -7.23 4.44
CA PRO A 87 2.31 -5.80 4.36
C PRO A 87 3.15 -5.27 5.53
N VAL A 88 3.94 -4.25 5.26
CA VAL A 88 4.77 -3.58 6.25
C VAL A 88 4.01 -2.40 6.83
N LEU A 89 4.11 -2.21 8.14
CA LEU A 89 3.56 -1.06 8.86
C LEU A 89 4.67 -0.07 9.17
N PHE A 90 4.35 1.23 9.10
CA PHE A 90 5.24 2.29 9.57
C PHE A 90 4.74 2.82 10.91
N GLU A 91 5.61 2.80 11.90
CA GLU A 91 5.34 3.30 13.25
C GLU A 91 5.96 4.69 13.41
N MET A 92 5.11 5.71 13.56
CA MET A 92 5.48 7.12 13.52
C MET A 92 6.35 7.59 14.70
N PRO A 93 6.03 7.27 15.98
CA PRO A 93 6.76 7.78 17.12
C PRO A 93 8.25 7.39 17.16
N THR A 94 8.57 6.19 16.72
CA THR A 94 9.96 5.69 16.71
C THR A 94 10.58 5.61 15.32
N TYR A 95 9.83 5.96 14.28
CA TYR A 95 10.25 5.88 12.87
C TYR A 95 10.73 4.49 12.47
N GLN A 96 9.96 3.47 12.86
CA GLN A 96 10.30 2.07 12.59
C GLN A 96 9.31 1.42 11.64
N TYR A 97 9.83 0.47 10.87
CA TYR A 97 9.01 -0.43 10.06
C TYR A 97 8.76 -1.72 10.83
N LEU A 98 7.49 -2.14 10.88
CA LEU A 98 7.04 -3.32 11.60
C LEU A 98 6.47 -4.34 10.62
N LYS A 99 6.68 -5.62 10.91
CA LYS A 99 6.01 -6.71 10.20
C LYS A 99 4.58 -6.88 10.68
N THR A 100 3.68 -7.24 9.78
CA THR A 100 2.38 -7.80 10.18
C THR A 100 2.60 -9.19 10.77
N GLY A 101 1.81 -9.53 11.78
CA GLY A 101 1.87 -10.81 12.47
C GLY A 101 0.78 -11.79 12.01
N GLU A 102 0.52 -12.78 12.86
CA GLU A 102 -0.50 -13.78 12.63
C GLU A 102 -1.93 -13.22 12.72
N VAL A 103 -2.88 -13.88 12.06
CA VAL A 103 -4.29 -13.54 12.16
C VAL A 103 -4.77 -13.83 13.60
N LEU A 104 -5.25 -12.81 14.28
CA LEU A 104 -5.73 -12.93 15.66
C LEU A 104 -7.12 -13.56 15.77
N GLY A 105 -7.94 -13.42 14.75
CA GLY A 105 -9.29 -13.96 14.72
C GLY A 105 -10.18 -13.25 13.72
N LYS A 106 -11.39 -13.73 13.59
CA LYS A 106 -12.40 -13.13 12.70
C LYS A 106 -13.13 -11.99 13.42
N CYS A 107 -13.32 -10.90 12.73
CA CYS A 107 -14.14 -9.79 13.24
C CYS A 107 -15.53 -10.29 13.64
N MET A 108 -16.07 -9.73 14.74
CA MET A 108 -17.38 -10.05 15.32
C MET A 108 -17.50 -11.46 15.97
N SER A 109 -16.41 -12.25 15.98
CA SER A 109 -16.40 -13.57 16.64
C SER A 109 -15.52 -13.64 17.88
N MET A 110 -14.66 -12.65 18.13
CA MET A 110 -13.68 -12.67 19.21
C MET A 110 -14.28 -12.37 20.61
N GLY A 111 -15.46 -11.74 20.67
CA GLY A 111 -16.12 -11.33 21.92
C GLY A 111 -17.04 -12.37 22.52
N GLY A 112 -17.15 -13.58 21.96
CA GLY A 112 -17.98 -14.67 22.48
C GLY A 112 -19.50 -14.42 22.41
N LYS A 113 -19.93 -13.37 21.71
CA LYS A 113 -21.34 -13.14 21.37
C LYS A 113 -21.47 -13.24 19.86
N GLU A 114 -22.26 -14.21 19.40
CA GLU A 114 -22.73 -14.20 18.02
C GLU A 114 -23.59 -12.94 17.81
N VAL A 115 -23.22 -12.14 16.83
CA VAL A 115 -24.00 -10.97 16.41
C VAL A 115 -24.78 -11.36 15.16
#